data_7339ec982bd494e7b9e3e4af98ce60eb
#
_entry.id   7339ec982bd494e7b9e3e4af98ce60eb
#
_cell.length_a   1.000
_cell.length_b   1.000
_cell.length_c   1.000
_cell.angle_alpha   90.00
_cell.angle_beta   90.00
_cell.angle_gamma   90.00
#
_symmetry.space_group_name_H-M   'P 1'
#
loop_
_entity.id
_entity.type
_entity.pdbx_description
1 polymer ?
#
loop_
_entity_poly.entity_id
_entity_poly.type
_entity_poly.pdbx_seq_one_letter_code
_entity_poly.pdbx_strand_id
1 'polypeptide(L)'
;EELSRKQSTQLSWKLEEMSLPRQIENELFRIVQEGLTNALRHAKASHMDIELREFNETIILSMNDDGVGFVVDEKKLASYGINSMRERTAEMGGTIRLVSVPGQGTQIEVKLRKDRMVQV
;
A
#
# COMPACT_ATOMS: atom_id res chain seq x y z
N GLU A 1 5.96 -2.15 -28.44
CA GLU A 1 6.77 -1.08 -28.55
C GLU A 1 6.15 0.18 -28.04
N GLU A 2 5.31 0.84 -28.77
CA GLU A 2 4.70 1.99 -28.21
C GLU A 2 3.92 1.70 -26.99
N LEU A 3 3.28 0.56 -26.92
CA LEU A 3 2.46 0.21 -25.78
C LEU A 3 3.24 0.14 -24.51
N SER A 4 4.42 -0.47 -24.56
CA SER A 4 5.19 -0.62 -23.35
C SER A 4 5.66 0.74 -22.85
N ARG A 5 5.94 1.66 -23.74
CA ARG A 5 6.36 2.98 -23.32
C ARG A 5 5.25 3.73 -22.62
N LYS A 6 4.00 3.52 -23.05
CA LYS A 6 2.90 4.23 -22.44
C LYS A 6 2.56 3.73 -21.07
N GLN A 7 2.99 2.54 -20.73
CA GLN A 7 2.63 1.95 -19.46
C GLN A 7 3.67 2.16 -18.37
N SER A 8 4.66 3.02 -18.64
CA SER A 8 5.68 3.29 -17.64
C SER A 8 5.10 4.00 -16.43
N THR A 9 5.40 3.49 -15.26
CA THR A 9 5.02 4.12 -14.01
C THR A 9 6.31 4.44 -13.26
N GLN A 10 6.43 5.68 -12.81
CA GLN A 10 7.58 6.09 -12.03
C GLN A 10 7.33 5.81 -10.57
N LEU A 11 8.29 5.19 -9.91
CA LEU A 11 8.18 4.87 -8.49
C LEU A 11 9.14 5.75 -7.70
N SER A 12 8.64 6.31 -6.61
CA SER A 12 9.47 7.02 -5.65
C SER A 12 9.46 6.25 -4.35
N TRP A 13 10.63 5.97 -3.81
CA TRP A 13 10.78 5.21 -2.58
C TRP A 13 11.42 6.09 -1.53
N LYS A 14 10.85 6.05 -0.33
CA LYS A 14 11.45 6.73 0.81
C LYS A 14 11.33 5.78 1.98
N LEU A 15 12.37 4.97 2.18
CA LEU A 15 12.35 3.91 3.17
C LEU A 15 13.31 4.25 4.28
N GLU A 16 12.78 4.53 5.46
CA GLU A 16 13.57 4.79 6.64
C GLU A 16 14.14 3.48 7.16
N GLU A 17 15.42 3.49 7.50
CA GLU A 17 16.04 2.29 8.07
C GLU A 17 15.44 2.00 9.43
N MET A 18 15.02 0.77 9.64
CA MET A 18 14.48 0.36 10.94
C MET A 18 14.60 -1.14 11.05
N SER A 19 14.65 -1.60 12.30
CA SER A 19 14.72 -3.02 12.59
C SER A 19 13.33 -3.52 12.88
N LEU A 20 12.83 -4.45 12.08
CA LEU A 20 11.51 -5.03 12.26
C LEU A 20 11.61 -6.54 12.34
N PRO A 21 10.70 -7.19 13.07
CA PRO A 21 10.63 -8.65 13.03
C PRO A 21 10.43 -9.12 11.61
N ARG A 22 11.05 -10.25 11.27
CA ARG A 22 10.99 -10.74 9.89
C ARG A 22 9.56 -10.94 9.40
N GLN A 23 8.68 -11.45 10.26
CA GLN A 23 7.30 -11.68 9.84
C GLN A 23 6.59 -10.36 9.51
N ILE A 24 6.87 -9.34 10.28
CA ILE A 24 6.29 -8.02 10.01
C ILE A 24 6.82 -7.49 8.67
N GLU A 25 8.13 -7.61 8.44
CA GLU A 25 8.72 -7.20 7.16
C GLU A 25 8.05 -7.92 5.99
N ASN A 26 7.87 -9.22 6.12
CA ASN A 26 7.28 -10.00 5.05
C ASN A 26 5.85 -9.56 4.75
N GLU A 27 5.06 -9.31 5.80
CA GLU A 27 3.68 -8.88 5.59
C GLU A 27 3.61 -7.49 4.97
N LEU A 28 4.47 -6.59 5.41
CA LEU A 28 4.52 -5.26 4.82
C LEU A 28 4.92 -5.34 3.34
N PHE A 29 5.89 -6.21 3.03
CA PHE A 29 6.30 -6.40 1.65
C PHE A 29 5.15 -6.89 0.77
N ARG A 30 4.34 -7.81 1.28
CA ARG A 30 3.18 -8.31 0.55
C ARG A 30 2.16 -7.20 0.31
N ILE A 31 1.97 -6.34 1.30
CA ILE A 31 1.05 -5.21 1.15
C ILE A 31 1.57 -4.26 0.07
N VAL A 32 2.89 -4.02 0.04
CA VAL A 32 3.48 -3.18 -1.00
C VAL A 32 3.26 -3.80 -2.37
N GLN A 33 3.44 -5.12 -2.48
CA GLN A 33 3.23 -5.80 -3.76
C GLN A 33 1.81 -5.63 -4.26
N GLU A 34 0.81 -5.74 -3.36
CA GLU A 34 -0.57 -5.55 -3.77
C GLU A 34 -0.82 -4.12 -4.20
N GLY A 35 -0.25 -3.15 -3.48
CA GLY A 35 -0.39 -1.75 -3.86
C GLY A 35 0.21 -1.46 -5.21
N LEU A 36 1.38 -2.03 -5.49
CA LEU A 36 2.02 -1.89 -6.79
C LEU A 36 1.17 -2.50 -7.90
N THR A 37 0.63 -3.69 -7.65
CA THR A 37 -0.22 -4.34 -8.64
C THR A 37 -1.42 -3.46 -8.96
N ASN A 38 -2.03 -2.87 -7.94
CA ASN A 38 -3.17 -2.00 -8.15
C ASN A 38 -2.81 -0.77 -8.97
N ALA A 39 -1.67 -0.16 -8.66
CA ALA A 39 -1.24 1.03 -9.38
C ALA A 39 -0.94 0.72 -10.84
N LEU A 40 -0.28 -0.41 -11.10
CA LEU A 40 0.13 -0.76 -12.45
C LEU A 40 -0.99 -1.33 -13.30
N ARG A 41 -1.81 -2.19 -12.71
CA ARG A 41 -2.83 -2.91 -13.49
C ARG A 41 -4.17 -2.22 -13.51
N HIS A 42 -4.60 -1.71 -12.38
CA HIS A 42 -5.97 -1.22 -12.26
C HIS A 42 -6.08 0.29 -12.34
N ALA A 43 -5.10 0.98 -11.80
CA ALA A 43 -5.18 2.44 -11.75
C ALA A 43 -4.48 3.11 -12.91
N LYS A 44 -3.61 2.38 -13.62
CA LYS A 44 -2.83 2.94 -14.73
C LYS A 44 -2.12 4.21 -14.29
N ALA A 45 -1.50 4.16 -13.11
CA ALA A 45 -0.84 5.31 -12.54
C ALA A 45 0.40 5.66 -13.34
N SER A 46 0.71 6.95 -13.44
CA SER A 46 1.97 7.38 -14.01
C SER A 46 3.03 7.56 -12.94
N HIS A 47 2.61 7.67 -11.69
CA HIS A 47 3.54 7.88 -10.58
C HIS A 47 2.99 7.25 -9.32
N MET A 48 3.87 6.65 -8.52
CA MET A 48 3.50 6.09 -7.24
C MET A 48 4.60 6.37 -6.23
N ASP A 49 4.21 6.87 -5.06
CA ASP A 49 5.12 7.11 -3.95
C ASP A 49 4.92 6.06 -2.89
N ILE A 50 6.01 5.50 -2.40
CA ILE A 50 5.97 4.53 -1.31
C ILE A 50 6.90 5.04 -0.22
N GLU A 51 6.36 5.16 0.98
CA GLU A 51 7.14 5.67 2.10
C GLU A 51 6.96 4.76 3.31
N LEU A 52 8.05 4.44 3.98
CA LEU A 52 8.03 3.70 5.24
C LEU A 52 8.80 4.53 6.24
N ARG A 53 8.15 4.91 7.35
CA ARG A 53 8.77 5.75 8.35
C ARG A 53 8.25 5.40 9.73
N GLU A 54 8.95 5.89 10.72
CA GLU A 54 8.56 5.70 12.11
C GLU A 54 8.34 7.06 12.75
N PHE A 55 7.26 7.20 13.49
CA PHE A 55 6.94 8.41 14.20
C PHE A 55 6.20 8.06 15.48
N ASN A 56 6.73 8.49 16.64
CA ASN A 56 6.08 8.26 17.94
C ASN A 56 5.74 6.79 18.17
N GLU A 57 6.73 5.92 18.02
CA GLU A 57 6.55 4.49 18.24
C GLU A 57 5.53 3.87 17.31
N THR A 58 5.24 4.50 16.19
CA THR A 58 4.32 3.99 15.19
C THR A 58 5.05 3.87 13.86
N ILE A 59 4.94 2.69 13.24
CA ILE A 59 5.48 2.45 11.91
C ILE A 59 4.39 2.79 10.92
N ILE A 60 4.71 3.59 9.92
CA ILE A 60 3.72 4.05 8.95
C ILE A 60 4.21 3.70 7.55
N LEU A 61 3.42 2.90 6.85
CA LEU A 61 3.64 2.60 5.45
C LEU A 61 2.60 3.35 4.64
N SER A 62 3.05 4.21 3.72
CA SER A 62 2.16 5.00 2.88
C SER A 62 2.40 4.66 1.43
N MET A 63 1.33 4.47 0.67
CA MET A 63 1.41 4.24 -0.77
C MET A 63 0.41 5.16 -1.44
N ASN A 64 0.89 6.03 -2.32
CA ASN A 64 0.03 6.99 -3.00
C ASN A 64 0.27 6.90 -4.49
N ASP A 65 -0.79 6.76 -5.29
CA ASP A 65 -0.65 6.80 -6.73
C ASP A 65 -1.56 7.85 -7.32
N ASP A 66 -1.21 8.29 -8.53
CA ASP A 66 -1.96 9.30 -9.26
C ASP A 66 -2.83 8.68 -10.35
N GLY A 67 -3.24 7.44 -10.15
CA GLY A 67 -4.02 6.74 -11.14
C GLY A 67 -5.46 7.21 -11.23
N VAL A 68 -6.28 6.39 -11.88
CA VAL A 68 -7.67 6.78 -12.13
C VAL A 68 -8.55 6.72 -10.88
N GLY A 69 -8.07 6.08 -9.82
CA GLY A 69 -8.87 5.94 -8.62
C GLY A 69 -10.07 5.02 -8.84
N PHE A 70 -10.89 4.87 -7.82
CA PHE A 70 -12.11 4.08 -7.93
C PHE A 70 -13.07 4.44 -6.81
N VAL A 71 -14.33 4.07 -7.00
CA VAL A 71 -15.33 4.23 -5.95
C VAL A 71 -15.09 3.12 -4.93
N VAL A 72 -14.97 3.50 -3.66
CA VAL A 72 -14.76 2.51 -2.61
C VAL A 72 -16.08 1.77 -2.39
N ASP A 73 -16.13 0.54 -2.90
CA ASP A 73 -17.32 -0.30 -2.89
C ASP A 73 -16.85 -1.68 -2.46
N GLU A 74 -17.41 -2.20 -1.38
CA GLU A 74 -16.94 -3.46 -0.81
C GLU A 74 -16.91 -4.59 -1.84
N LYS A 75 -17.84 -4.58 -2.79
CA LYS A 75 -17.87 -5.63 -3.79
C LYS A 75 -16.66 -5.58 -4.71
N LYS A 76 -16.12 -4.38 -4.96
CA LYS A 76 -15.00 -4.23 -5.87
C LYS A 76 -13.65 -4.34 -5.17
N LEU A 77 -13.62 -4.11 -3.86
CA LEU A 77 -12.36 -4.10 -3.14
C LEU A 77 -11.63 -5.44 -3.21
N ALA A 78 -12.38 -6.54 -3.27
CA ALA A 78 -11.78 -7.86 -3.35
C ALA A 78 -10.93 -8.01 -4.61
N SER A 79 -11.35 -7.41 -5.72
CA SER A 79 -10.62 -7.54 -6.99
C SER A 79 -9.34 -6.73 -6.99
N TYR A 80 -9.15 -5.82 -6.02
CA TYR A 80 -7.93 -5.04 -5.89
C TYR A 80 -7.04 -5.55 -4.77
N GLY A 81 -7.34 -6.73 -4.21
CA GLY A 81 -6.52 -7.28 -3.13
C GLY A 81 -6.64 -6.52 -1.82
N ILE A 82 -7.64 -5.66 -1.68
CA ILE A 82 -7.78 -4.84 -0.47
C ILE A 82 -8.11 -5.70 0.73
N ASN A 83 -8.96 -6.72 0.56
CA ASN A 83 -9.28 -7.60 1.68
C ASN A 83 -8.05 -8.32 2.20
N SER A 84 -7.16 -8.74 1.29
CA SER A 84 -5.90 -9.36 1.68
C SER A 84 -5.04 -8.39 2.47
N MET A 85 -4.94 -7.14 2.03
CA MET A 85 -4.19 -6.13 2.77
C MET A 85 -4.77 -5.90 4.15
N ARG A 86 -6.10 -5.87 4.26
CA ARG A 86 -6.78 -5.68 5.53
C ARG A 86 -6.51 -6.83 6.48
N GLU A 87 -6.58 -8.06 5.97
CA GLU A 87 -6.31 -9.23 6.78
C GLU A 87 -4.88 -9.24 7.29
N ARG A 88 -3.92 -8.96 6.42
CA ARG A 88 -2.52 -8.94 6.81
C ARG A 88 -2.26 -7.86 7.86
N THR A 89 -2.86 -6.69 7.66
CA THR A 89 -2.69 -5.59 8.60
C THR A 89 -3.27 -5.96 9.96
N ALA A 90 -4.46 -6.56 9.98
CA ALA A 90 -5.08 -6.95 11.24
C ALA A 90 -4.26 -8.00 11.95
N GLU A 91 -3.69 -8.95 11.22
CA GLU A 91 -2.86 -9.99 11.83
C GLU A 91 -1.60 -9.40 12.47
N MET A 92 -1.09 -8.32 11.93
CA MET A 92 0.06 -7.65 12.53
C MET A 92 -0.33 -6.76 13.72
N GLY A 93 -1.62 -6.61 13.99
CA GLY A 93 -2.08 -5.74 15.06
C GLY A 93 -2.17 -4.28 14.65
N GLY A 94 -2.23 -4.01 13.35
CA GLY A 94 -2.24 -2.65 12.84
C GLY A 94 -3.58 -2.21 12.31
N THR A 95 -3.58 -1.02 11.72
CA THR A 95 -4.76 -0.44 11.07
C THR A 95 -4.40 -0.03 9.66
N ILE A 96 -5.39 -0.06 8.78
CA ILE A 96 -5.19 0.32 7.39
C ILE A 96 -6.29 1.30 6.98
N ARG A 97 -5.90 2.30 6.22
CA ARG A 97 -6.82 3.30 5.72
C ARG A 97 -6.68 3.39 4.21
N LEU A 98 -7.80 3.34 3.52
CA LEU A 98 -7.85 3.41 2.07
C LEU A 98 -8.68 4.60 1.66
N VAL A 99 -8.12 5.47 0.82
CA VAL A 99 -8.85 6.58 0.25
C VAL A 99 -8.65 6.53 -1.26
N SER A 100 -9.74 6.43 -2.00
CA SER A 100 -9.67 6.43 -3.46
C SER A 100 -10.89 7.18 -4.00
N VAL A 101 -10.64 8.06 -4.95
CA VAL A 101 -11.69 8.84 -5.58
C VAL A 101 -11.45 8.82 -7.07
N PRO A 102 -12.48 8.54 -7.89
CA PRO A 102 -12.29 8.52 -9.34
C PRO A 102 -11.64 9.80 -9.83
N GLY A 103 -10.59 9.65 -10.63
CA GLY A 103 -9.86 10.77 -11.20
C GLY A 103 -8.80 11.36 -10.29
N GLN A 104 -8.68 10.89 -9.05
CA GLN A 104 -7.75 11.49 -8.09
C GLN A 104 -6.74 10.52 -7.49
N GLY A 105 -6.73 9.28 -7.97
CA GLY A 105 -5.75 8.31 -7.50
C GLY A 105 -6.18 7.61 -6.22
N THR A 106 -5.21 6.91 -5.61
CA THR A 106 -5.48 6.07 -4.46
C THR A 106 -4.40 6.27 -3.41
N GLN A 107 -4.81 6.32 -2.14
CA GLN A 107 -3.91 6.42 -1.00
C GLN A 107 -4.18 5.26 -0.07
N ILE A 108 -3.13 4.56 0.31
CA ILE A 108 -3.21 3.47 1.27
C ILE A 108 -2.23 3.77 2.39
N GLU A 109 -2.68 3.67 3.64
CA GLU A 109 -1.82 3.93 4.77
C GLU A 109 -2.00 2.82 5.81
N VAL A 110 -0.89 2.19 6.18
CA VAL A 110 -0.86 1.14 7.20
C VAL A 110 -0.10 1.68 8.40
N LYS A 111 -0.67 1.54 9.59
CA LYS A 111 -0.03 1.98 10.82
C LYS A 111 0.09 0.81 11.78
N LEU A 112 1.31 0.65 12.33
CA LEU A 112 1.60 -0.40 13.30
C LEU A 112 2.24 0.27 14.51
N ARG A 113 1.57 0.21 15.66
CA ARG A 113 2.18 0.68 16.89
C ARG A 113 3.12 -0.41 17.39
N LYS A 114 4.34 -0.02 17.76
CA LYS A 114 5.33 -1.01 18.20
C LYS A 114 4.86 -1.83 19.38
N ASP A 115 4.11 -1.21 20.30
CA ASP A 115 3.63 -1.91 21.49
C ASP A 115 2.46 -2.85 21.20
N ARG A 116 1.93 -2.82 19.99
CA ARG A 116 0.79 -3.65 19.60
C ARG A 116 1.09 -4.58 18.43
N MET A 117 2.33 -4.60 17.95
CA MET A 117 2.67 -5.48 16.85
C MET A 117 2.58 -6.93 17.27
N VAL A 118 1.91 -7.74 16.44
CA VAL A 118 1.74 -9.16 16.70
C VAL A 118 2.59 -9.93 15.70
N GLN A 119 3.39 -10.84 16.22
CA GLN A 119 4.19 -11.74 15.40
C GLN A 119 3.55 -13.12 15.45
N VAL A 120 3.34 -13.69 14.28
CA VAL A 120 2.67 -14.98 14.18
C VAL A 120 3.69 -16.08 13.92
#